data_b3decb8acb9612222d9de3592f4d1218
#
_entry.id   b3decb8acb9612222d9de3592f4d1218
#
_cell.length_a   1.000
_cell.length_b   1.000
_cell.length_c   1.000
_cell.angle_alpha   90.00
_cell.angle_beta   90.00
_cell.angle_gamma   90.00
#
_symmetry.space_group_name_H-M   'P 1'
#
loop_
_entity.id
_entity.type
_entity.pdbx_description
1 polymer ?
#
loop_
_entity_poly.entity_id
_entity_poly.type
_entity_poly.pdbx_seq_one_letter_code
_entity_poly.pdbx_strand_id
1 'polypeptide(L)'
;MSTPQVKESWKQKLFSSKGRINRLNYLLYNIALQIVTSIAQFIFITALAFIAEDSAIIGVILFILTSVLVIACIYSGICLTIKRWHDLNKSGWYTLLCLLIIPAIYIIFAKGTDGPNQYGLKPVSGD
;
A
#
# COMPACT_ATOMS: atom_id res chain seq x y z
N MET A 1 10.98 -29.91 8.41
CA MET A 1 9.65 -29.45 8.88
C MET A 1 9.29 -28.14 8.21
N SER A 2 8.27 -28.14 7.40
CA SER A 2 7.71 -26.90 6.88
C SER A 2 7.03 -26.17 8.04
N THR A 3 7.50 -24.99 8.40
CA THR A 3 6.81 -24.11 9.33
C THR A 3 5.40 -23.83 8.81
N PRO A 4 4.34 -23.91 9.63
CA PRO A 4 3.01 -23.63 9.19
C PRO A 4 2.93 -22.17 8.73
N GLN A 5 2.71 -21.99 7.45
CA GLN A 5 2.57 -20.69 6.86
C GLN A 5 1.15 -20.20 7.07
N VAL A 6 0.98 -19.18 7.88
CA VAL A 6 -0.31 -18.52 8.06
C VAL A 6 -0.68 -17.85 6.74
N LYS A 7 -1.69 -18.41 6.07
CA LYS A 7 -2.23 -17.84 4.85
C LYS A 7 -2.99 -16.55 5.21
N GLU A 8 -2.33 -15.41 5.09
CA GLU A 8 -2.98 -14.12 5.34
C GLU A 8 -4.12 -13.88 4.35
N SER A 9 -5.26 -13.42 4.85
CA SER A 9 -6.35 -12.97 4.00
C SER A 9 -5.96 -11.70 3.24
N TRP A 10 -6.60 -11.42 2.10
CA TRP A 10 -6.33 -10.20 1.32
C TRP A 10 -6.56 -8.91 2.14
N LYS A 11 -7.52 -8.93 3.07
CA LYS A 11 -7.76 -7.81 4.00
C LYS A 11 -6.57 -7.57 4.92
N GLN A 12 -6.00 -8.64 5.48
CA GLN A 12 -4.80 -8.55 6.31
C GLN A 12 -3.59 -8.08 5.51
N LYS A 13 -3.49 -8.48 4.25
CA LYS A 13 -2.40 -8.04 3.37
C LYS A 13 -2.43 -6.54 3.12
N LEU A 14 -3.59 -5.96 2.88
CA LEU A 14 -3.73 -4.56 2.48
C LEU A 14 -3.99 -3.59 3.63
N PHE A 15 -4.72 -4.01 4.67
CA PHE A 15 -5.21 -3.12 5.72
C PHE A 15 -4.63 -3.38 7.11
N SER A 16 -3.68 -4.28 7.24
CA SER A 16 -2.95 -4.50 8.49
C SER A 16 -1.48 -4.10 8.36
N SER A 17 -0.97 -3.40 9.36
CA SER A 17 0.46 -3.06 9.47
C SER A 17 1.30 -4.14 10.15
N LYS A 18 0.68 -5.24 10.58
CA LYS A 18 1.37 -6.35 11.25
C LYS A 18 1.98 -7.30 10.23
N GLY A 19 3.14 -7.86 10.54
CA GLY A 19 3.82 -8.84 9.71
C GLY A 19 4.89 -8.22 8.80
N ARG A 20 5.27 -8.97 7.79
CA ARG A 20 6.37 -8.65 6.86
C ARG A 20 5.89 -8.80 5.42
N ILE A 21 6.52 -8.09 4.50
CA ILE A 21 6.27 -8.21 3.06
C ILE A 21 7.60 -8.21 2.29
N ASN A 22 7.73 -9.08 1.29
CA ASN A 22 8.90 -9.15 0.43
C ASN A 22 8.94 -8.02 -0.61
N ARG A 23 10.08 -7.83 -1.28
CA ARG A 23 10.29 -6.77 -2.28
C ARG A 23 9.28 -6.82 -3.41
N LEU A 24 9.11 -8.01 -4.00
CA LEU A 24 8.25 -8.18 -5.16
C LEU A 24 6.79 -7.86 -4.84
N ASN A 25 6.26 -8.43 -3.75
CA ASN A 25 4.88 -8.18 -3.35
C ASN A 25 4.66 -6.72 -2.94
N TYR A 26 5.62 -6.11 -2.24
CA TYR A 26 5.59 -4.68 -1.92
C TYR A 26 5.44 -3.82 -3.19
N LEU A 27 6.28 -4.08 -4.18
CA LEU A 27 6.25 -3.35 -5.45
C LEU A 27 4.94 -3.58 -6.21
N LEU A 28 4.51 -4.85 -6.35
CA LEU A 28 3.29 -5.20 -7.08
C LEU A 28 2.04 -4.60 -6.45
N TYR A 29 1.89 -4.67 -5.13
CA TYR A 29 0.75 -4.08 -4.45
C TYR A 29 0.74 -2.55 -4.55
N ASN A 30 1.89 -1.89 -4.44
CA ASN A 30 1.96 -0.44 -4.62
C ASN A 30 1.63 -0.02 -6.06
N ILE A 31 2.10 -0.74 -7.07
CA ILE A 31 1.72 -0.50 -8.47
C ILE A 31 0.21 -0.68 -8.66
N ALA A 32 -0.37 -1.74 -8.12
CA ALA A 32 -1.81 -1.97 -8.20
C ALA A 32 -2.62 -0.85 -7.53
N LEU A 33 -2.22 -0.40 -6.34
CA LEU A 33 -2.84 0.73 -5.66
C LEU A 33 -2.71 2.02 -6.49
N GLN A 34 -1.56 2.26 -7.10
CA GLN A 34 -1.34 3.44 -7.94
C GLN A 34 -2.22 3.41 -9.19
N ILE A 35 -2.40 2.27 -9.83
CA ILE A 35 -3.31 2.12 -10.97
C ILE A 35 -4.75 2.42 -10.55
N VAL A 36 -5.22 1.85 -9.44
CA VAL A 36 -6.57 2.09 -8.91
C VAL A 36 -6.80 3.57 -8.61
N THR A 37 -5.88 4.23 -7.93
CA THR A 37 -6.01 5.66 -7.61
C THR A 37 -5.95 6.53 -8.85
N SER A 38 -5.12 6.20 -9.84
CA SER A 38 -5.02 6.96 -11.09
C SER A 38 -6.32 6.86 -11.91
N ILE A 39 -6.91 5.68 -11.99
CA ILE A 39 -8.21 5.48 -12.65
C ILE A 39 -9.30 6.27 -11.94
N ALA A 40 -9.35 6.20 -10.61
CA ALA A 40 -10.32 6.94 -9.81
C ALA A 40 -10.20 8.46 -10.01
N GLN A 41 -8.98 8.98 -10.02
CA GLN A 41 -8.71 10.41 -10.27
C GLN A 41 -9.11 10.81 -11.69
N PHE A 42 -8.82 9.98 -12.68
CA PHE A 42 -9.22 10.24 -14.07
C PHE A 42 -10.75 10.31 -14.22
N ILE A 43 -11.47 9.35 -13.65
CA ILE A 43 -12.94 9.33 -13.64
C ILE A 43 -13.48 10.58 -12.95
N PHE A 44 -12.91 10.96 -11.81
CA PHE A 44 -13.31 12.14 -11.05
C PHE A 44 -13.14 13.44 -11.86
N ILE A 45 -11.96 13.64 -12.46
CA ILE A 45 -11.67 14.84 -13.27
C ILE A 45 -12.60 14.90 -14.47
N THR A 46 -12.82 13.76 -15.14
CA THR A 46 -13.73 13.70 -16.31
C THR A 46 -15.17 14.01 -15.89
N ALA A 47 -15.64 13.44 -14.78
CA ALA A 47 -16.97 13.70 -14.26
C ALA A 47 -17.18 15.18 -13.90
N LEU A 48 -16.19 15.84 -13.30
CA LEU A 48 -16.26 17.27 -13.01
C LEU A 48 -16.41 18.11 -14.30
N ALA A 49 -15.69 17.75 -15.36
CA ALA A 49 -15.78 18.47 -16.63
C ALA A 49 -17.19 18.38 -17.25
N PHE A 50 -17.86 17.22 -17.15
CA PHE A 50 -19.21 17.04 -17.68
C PHE A 50 -20.32 17.58 -16.78
N ILE A 51 -20.12 17.57 -15.46
CA ILE A 51 -21.16 17.86 -14.47
C ILE A 51 -21.14 19.32 -14.00
N ALA A 52 -20.03 20.04 -14.23
CA ALA A 52 -19.91 21.44 -13.86
C ALA A 52 -21.03 22.33 -14.50
N GLU A 53 -21.64 21.87 -15.58
CA GLU A 53 -22.68 22.59 -16.30
C GLU A 53 -24.13 22.21 -15.86
N ASP A 54 -24.37 20.95 -15.40
CA ASP A 54 -25.73 20.44 -15.21
C ASP A 54 -26.14 20.00 -13.79
N SER A 55 -25.24 19.52 -12.95
CA SER A 55 -25.65 19.01 -11.62
C SER A 55 -24.53 18.96 -10.59
N ALA A 56 -24.48 19.98 -9.72
CA ALA A 56 -23.56 20.05 -8.61
C ALA A 56 -23.70 18.86 -7.62
N ILE A 57 -24.90 18.29 -7.46
CA ILE A 57 -25.18 17.19 -6.54
C ILE A 57 -24.39 15.94 -6.93
N ILE A 58 -24.41 15.57 -8.20
CA ILE A 58 -23.68 14.40 -8.71
C ILE A 58 -22.18 14.61 -8.56
N GLY A 59 -21.69 15.82 -8.83
CA GLY A 59 -20.28 16.17 -8.62
C GLY A 59 -19.83 15.97 -7.18
N VAL A 60 -20.63 16.41 -6.20
CA VAL A 60 -20.36 16.23 -4.77
C VAL A 60 -20.34 14.75 -4.38
N ILE A 61 -21.31 13.96 -4.87
CA ILE A 61 -21.35 12.51 -4.58
C ILE A 61 -20.09 11.81 -5.13
N LEU A 62 -19.72 12.09 -6.37
CA LEU A 62 -18.51 11.51 -6.99
C LEU A 62 -17.24 11.96 -6.25
N PHE A 63 -17.16 13.22 -5.83
CA PHE A 63 -16.06 13.73 -5.02
C PHE A 63 -15.91 12.94 -3.71
N ILE A 64 -17.00 12.73 -2.98
CA ILE A 64 -16.99 11.99 -1.72
C ILE A 64 -16.55 10.54 -1.96
N LEU A 65 -17.15 9.84 -2.93
CA LEU A 65 -16.82 8.44 -3.24
C LEU A 65 -15.33 8.28 -3.63
N THR A 66 -14.83 9.17 -4.48
CA THR A 66 -13.43 9.13 -4.91
C THR A 66 -12.48 9.44 -3.75
N SER A 67 -12.83 10.41 -2.90
CA SER A 67 -12.03 10.76 -1.71
C SER A 67 -11.91 9.58 -0.75
N VAL A 68 -13.00 8.88 -0.47
CA VAL A 68 -12.99 7.67 0.38
C VAL A 68 -12.08 6.60 -0.21
N LEU A 69 -12.17 6.35 -1.51
CA LEU A 69 -11.31 5.38 -2.18
C LEU A 69 -9.83 5.76 -2.09
N VAL A 70 -9.49 7.02 -2.36
CA VAL A 70 -8.11 7.52 -2.29
C VAL A 70 -7.56 7.41 -0.87
N ILE A 71 -8.33 7.77 0.15
CA ILE A 71 -7.93 7.63 1.55
C ILE A 71 -7.67 6.16 1.89
N ALA A 72 -8.53 5.23 1.46
CA ALA A 72 -8.33 3.80 1.67
C ALA A 72 -7.04 3.29 1.00
N CYS A 73 -6.73 3.75 -0.21
CA CYS A 73 -5.49 3.40 -0.92
C CYS A 73 -4.25 3.97 -0.23
N ILE A 74 -4.30 5.21 0.26
CA ILE A 74 -3.21 5.81 1.04
C ILE A 74 -2.97 5.01 2.31
N TYR A 75 -4.01 4.66 3.05
CA TYR A 75 -3.90 3.84 4.26
C TYR A 75 -3.26 2.47 3.95
N SER A 76 -3.71 1.79 2.89
CA SER A 76 -3.10 0.54 2.42
C SER A 76 -1.62 0.70 2.09
N GLY A 77 -1.24 1.76 1.37
CA GLY A 77 0.15 2.05 1.03
C GLY A 77 1.02 2.24 2.27
N ILE A 78 0.51 2.93 3.28
CA ILE A 78 1.19 3.09 4.57
C ILE A 78 1.38 1.72 5.26
N CYS A 79 0.34 0.89 5.32
CA CYS A 79 0.43 -0.46 5.89
C CYS A 79 1.47 -1.33 5.18
N LEU A 80 1.50 -1.31 3.85
CA LEU A 80 2.49 -2.04 3.06
C LEU A 80 3.91 -1.54 3.33
N THR A 81 4.10 -0.23 3.45
CA THR A 81 5.40 0.38 3.74
C THR A 81 5.89 0.00 5.14
N ILE A 82 5.00 0.01 6.15
CA ILE A 82 5.32 -0.46 7.50
C ILE A 82 5.76 -1.91 7.48
N LYS A 83 5.03 -2.81 6.81
CA LYS A 83 5.41 -4.22 6.66
C LYS A 83 6.74 -4.38 5.95
N ARG A 84 7.06 -3.51 5.01
CA ARG A 84 8.35 -3.55 4.31
C ARG A 84 9.49 -3.17 5.24
N TRP A 85 9.33 -2.15 6.10
CA TRP A 85 10.30 -1.83 7.15
C TRP A 85 10.44 -2.98 8.15
N HIS A 86 9.35 -3.65 8.52
CA HIS A 86 9.38 -4.84 9.37
C HIS A 86 10.19 -5.98 8.74
N ASP A 87 10.11 -6.16 7.44
CA ASP A 87 10.91 -7.15 6.71
C ASP A 87 12.41 -6.85 6.77
N LEU A 88 12.77 -5.57 6.84
CA LEU A 88 14.14 -5.09 7.07
C LEU A 88 14.54 -5.06 8.55
N ASN A 89 13.72 -5.61 9.43
CA ASN A 89 13.89 -5.58 10.90
C ASN A 89 13.97 -4.16 11.47
N LYS A 90 13.22 -3.24 10.89
CA LYS A 90 13.11 -1.84 11.31
C LYS A 90 11.69 -1.53 11.79
N SER A 91 11.56 -0.59 12.72
CA SER A 91 10.26 -0.12 13.19
C SER A 91 9.44 0.53 12.08
N GLY A 92 8.11 0.40 12.15
CA GLY A 92 7.18 1.07 11.23
C GLY A 92 7.29 2.60 11.20
N TRP A 93 7.84 3.21 12.24
CA TRP A 93 8.11 4.66 12.31
C TRP A 93 9.07 5.14 11.23
N TYR A 94 9.94 4.26 10.72
CA TYR A 94 10.79 4.56 9.57
C TYR A 94 9.99 4.92 8.30
N THR A 95 8.69 4.62 8.26
CA THR A 95 7.79 5.03 7.18
C THR A 95 7.77 6.56 7.00
N LEU A 96 7.93 7.33 8.08
CA LEU A 96 8.04 8.78 7.99
C LEU A 96 9.25 9.24 7.17
N LEU A 97 10.32 8.46 7.15
CA LEU A 97 11.50 8.73 6.34
C LEU A 97 11.24 8.52 4.84
N CYS A 98 10.19 7.77 4.48
CA CYS A 98 9.81 7.58 3.07
C CYS A 98 9.24 8.84 2.43
N LEU A 99 8.99 9.90 3.20
CA LEU A 99 8.77 11.24 2.65
C LEU A 99 10.02 11.79 1.95
N LEU A 100 11.19 11.24 2.28
CA LEU A 100 12.44 11.50 1.59
C LEU A 100 12.65 10.46 0.48
N ILE A 101 13.21 10.89 -0.65
CA ILE A 101 13.40 10.04 -1.83
C ILE A 101 14.34 8.86 -1.55
N ILE A 102 15.44 9.09 -0.86
CA ILE A 102 16.48 8.06 -0.63
C ILE A 102 15.95 6.87 0.18
N PRO A 103 15.31 7.05 1.35
CA PRO A 103 14.71 5.94 2.08
C PRO A 103 13.61 5.22 1.30
N ALA A 104 12.80 5.94 0.51
CA ALA A 104 11.75 5.35 -0.31
C ALA A 104 12.34 4.41 -1.38
N ILE A 105 13.42 4.79 -2.03
CA ILE A 105 14.14 3.94 -3.00
C ILE A 105 14.79 2.76 -2.27
N TYR A 106 15.41 3.01 -1.12
CA TYR A 106 16.09 1.97 -0.35
C TYR A 106 15.18 0.79 -0.02
N ILE A 107 13.95 1.02 0.47
CA ILE A 107 13.04 -0.07 0.84
C ILE A 107 12.55 -0.91 -0.35
N ILE A 108 12.60 -0.37 -1.56
CA ILE A 108 12.25 -1.12 -2.78
C ILE A 108 13.33 -2.16 -3.09
N PHE A 109 14.59 -1.80 -2.96
CA PHE A 109 15.72 -2.62 -3.39
C PHE A 109 16.40 -3.41 -2.27
N ALA A 110 16.30 -2.97 -1.01
CA ALA A 110 16.95 -3.62 0.11
C ALA A 110 16.45 -5.07 0.29
N LYS A 111 17.36 -5.98 0.54
CA LYS A 111 17.00 -7.37 0.85
C LYS A 111 16.42 -7.45 2.27
N GLY A 112 15.31 -8.15 2.42
CA GLY A 112 14.71 -8.43 3.74
C GLY A 112 15.59 -9.33 4.60
N THR A 113 15.32 -9.37 5.90
CA THR A 113 16.01 -10.22 6.86
C THR A 113 15.82 -11.70 6.50
N ASP A 114 16.91 -12.46 6.43
CA ASP A 114 16.85 -13.91 6.27
C ASP A 114 16.33 -14.57 7.55
N GLY A 115 15.38 -15.49 7.39
CA GLY A 115 14.76 -16.16 8.52
C GLY A 115 13.77 -15.27 9.30
N PRO A 116 13.33 -15.74 10.48
CA PRO A 116 12.44 -14.97 11.36
C PRO A 116 13.16 -13.76 11.96
N ASN A 117 12.39 -12.69 12.19
CA ASN A 117 12.83 -11.53 12.94
C ASN A 117 11.78 -11.13 13.99
N GLN A 118 11.98 -10.02 14.71
CA GLN A 118 11.05 -9.57 15.76
C GLN A 118 9.62 -9.29 15.25
N TYR A 119 9.39 -9.22 13.93
CA TYR A 119 8.09 -8.94 13.33
C TYR A 119 7.42 -10.18 12.70
N GLY A 120 8.06 -11.35 12.79
CA GLY A 120 7.48 -12.60 12.36
C GLY A 120 8.36 -13.43 11.43
N LEU A 121 7.73 -14.41 10.80
CA LEU A 121 8.37 -15.33 9.87
C LEU A 121 8.70 -14.63 8.55
N LYS A 122 9.74 -15.12 7.86
CA LYS A 122 10.06 -14.63 6.52
C LYS A 122 8.89 -14.85 5.56
N PRO A 123 8.53 -13.84 4.72
CA PRO A 123 7.52 -14.03 3.69
C PRO A 123 7.88 -15.14 2.70
N VAL A 124 6.87 -15.84 2.21
CA VAL A 124 6.99 -17.14 1.48
C VAL A 124 7.66 -17.04 0.13
N SER A 125 7.75 -15.90 -0.48
CA SER A 125 8.27 -15.79 -1.85
C SER A 125 8.98 -14.48 -2.12
N GLY A 126 9.96 -14.50 -3.01
CA GLY A 126 10.37 -13.35 -3.79
C GLY A 126 11.52 -12.50 -3.28
N ASP A 127 12.30 -13.00 -2.36
CA ASP A 127 13.61 -12.36 -2.07
C ASP A 127 14.76 -13.34 -2.19
#